data_bb6b784e64fbc043a5020d7fa634cc30
#
_entry.id   bb6b784e64fbc043a5020d7fa634cc30
#
_cell.length_a   1.000
_cell.length_b   1.000
_cell.length_c   1.000
_cell.angle_alpha   90.00
_cell.angle_beta   90.00
_cell.angle_gamma   90.00
#
_symmetry.space_group_name_H-M   'P 1'
#
loop_
_entity.id
_entity.type
_entity.pdbx_description
1 polymer ?
#
loop_
_entity_poly.entity_id
_entity_poly.type
_entity_poly.pdbx_seq_one_letter_code
_entity_poly.pdbx_strand_id
1 'polypeptide(L)'
;MTTSGLKPKTYSIEGVRPIIHPTAFVHPTAVLIGDAVVGPNCYVGPGASMRGDFGRVIMEEGSNLQDNCIMHAFPGMDCVIEVDGHIGHGAILHGCRVKRNALVGMNSVVMDGAVVGDSAMVAAMAFVKAGFEVPDRILAAGTPAKILRALTDQEVAWKEEGTRDYQRLVVRSHASFQECDPLTEEEADRPKLDAGASVPLFVKKKAE
;
A
#
# COMPACT_ATOMS: atom_id res chain seq x y z
N MET A 1 22.08 -14.52 -1.40
CA MET A 1 22.24 -14.67 0.05
C MET A 1 20.85 -14.52 0.65
N THR A 2 20.33 -15.54 1.26
CA THR A 2 18.96 -15.60 1.79
C THR A 2 18.89 -14.73 3.02
N THR A 3 18.00 -13.73 2.98
CA THR A 3 17.56 -12.99 4.16
C THR A 3 17.17 -13.96 5.26
N SER A 4 17.75 -13.77 6.43
CA SER A 4 17.52 -14.53 7.64
C SER A 4 16.05 -14.86 7.84
N GLY A 5 15.70 -16.13 7.94
CA GLY A 5 14.56 -16.83 8.53
C GLY A 5 13.20 -16.16 8.79
N LEU A 6 13.05 -14.87 8.66
CA LEU A 6 11.82 -14.13 8.92
C LEU A 6 10.89 -14.22 7.69
N LYS A 7 9.82 -15.00 7.84
CA LYS A 7 8.78 -15.16 6.81
C LYS A 7 7.46 -14.53 7.27
N PRO A 8 6.68 -13.94 6.35
CA PRO A 8 5.33 -13.49 6.67
C PRO A 8 4.45 -14.68 7.11
N LYS A 9 3.39 -14.40 7.87
CA LYS A 9 2.42 -15.41 8.25
C LYS A 9 1.47 -15.68 7.08
N THR A 10 1.62 -16.85 6.45
CA THR A 10 0.77 -17.26 5.33
C THR A 10 -0.05 -18.50 5.70
N TYR A 11 -1.33 -18.50 5.33
CA TYR A 11 -2.25 -19.60 5.61
C TYR A 11 -2.97 -20.00 4.33
N SER A 12 -3.08 -21.31 4.11
CA SER A 12 -3.97 -21.87 3.08
C SER A 12 -5.37 -22.10 3.64
N ILE A 13 -6.36 -21.94 2.79
CA ILE A 13 -7.74 -22.35 3.05
C ILE A 13 -8.23 -23.13 1.85
N GLU A 14 -8.86 -24.30 2.08
CA GLU A 14 -9.35 -25.21 1.03
C GLU A 14 -8.29 -25.55 -0.04
N GLY A 15 -7.01 -25.60 0.37
CA GLY A 15 -5.87 -25.89 -0.51
C GLY A 15 -5.34 -24.68 -1.30
N VAL A 16 -6.05 -23.54 -1.29
CA VAL A 16 -5.60 -22.29 -1.92
C VAL A 16 -4.56 -21.62 -1.04
N ARG A 17 -3.41 -21.23 -1.63
CA ARG A 17 -2.26 -20.66 -0.93
C ARG A 17 -1.96 -19.27 -1.44
N PRO A 18 -1.52 -18.33 -0.59
CA PRO A 18 -1.03 -17.04 -1.03
C PRO A 18 0.16 -17.17 -2.01
N ILE A 19 0.21 -16.27 -2.97
CA ILE A 19 1.30 -16.13 -3.93
C ILE A 19 2.07 -14.85 -3.61
N ILE A 20 3.37 -14.96 -3.37
CA ILE A 20 4.25 -13.82 -3.13
C ILE A 20 5.39 -13.88 -4.16
N HIS A 21 5.49 -12.85 -5.01
CA HIS A 21 6.60 -12.78 -5.97
C HIS A 21 7.95 -12.67 -5.24
N PRO A 22 9.03 -13.35 -5.71
CA PRO A 22 10.32 -13.36 -5.01
C PRO A 22 10.96 -11.98 -4.80
N THR A 23 10.62 -10.99 -5.62
CA THR A 23 11.12 -9.61 -5.49
C THR A 23 10.25 -8.72 -4.59
N ALA A 24 9.09 -9.21 -4.12
CA ALA A 24 8.25 -8.47 -3.18
C ALA A 24 8.80 -8.57 -1.75
N PHE A 25 8.68 -7.51 -0.98
CA PHE A 25 8.93 -7.55 0.46
C PHE A 25 7.59 -7.58 1.21
N VAL A 26 7.42 -8.61 2.02
CA VAL A 26 6.27 -8.74 2.93
C VAL A 26 6.80 -8.82 4.36
N HIS A 27 6.38 -7.86 5.20
CA HIS A 27 6.84 -7.80 6.57
C HIS A 27 6.44 -9.07 7.36
N PRO A 28 7.28 -9.61 8.24
CA PRO A 28 7.02 -10.87 8.99
C PRO A 28 5.74 -10.85 9.84
N THR A 29 5.26 -9.69 10.27
CA THR A 29 4.01 -9.55 11.02
C THR A 29 2.76 -9.37 10.15
N ALA A 30 2.93 -9.27 8.82
CA ALA A 30 1.79 -9.28 7.90
C ALA A 30 1.16 -10.68 7.82
N VAL A 31 -0.15 -10.73 7.58
CA VAL A 31 -0.92 -11.99 7.47
C VAL A 31 -1.57 -12.09 6.10
N LEU A 32 -1.29 -13.18 5.38
CA LEU A 32 -1.88 -13.47 4.07
C LEU A 32 -2.64 -14.80 4.13
N ILE A 33 -3.89 -14.83 3.67
CA ILE A 33 -4.76 -16.01 3.74
C ILE A 33 -5.37 -16.28 2.36
N GLY A 34 -5.36 -17.54 1.93
CA GLY A 34 -6.09 -18.01 0.74
C GLY A 34 -5.60 -17.40 -0.57
N ASP A 35 -6.51 -16.94 -1.42
CA ASP A 35 -6.21 -16.37 -2.75
C ASP A 35 -5.75 -14.90 -2.66
N ALA A 36 -4.62 -14.71 -1.98
CA ALA A 36 -3.92 -13.44 -1.88
C ALA A 36 -2.68 -13.44 -2.79
N VAL A 37 -2.57 -12.47 -3.68
CA VAL A 37 -1.48 -12.37 -4.67
C VAL A 37 -0.71 -11.08 -4.47
N VAL A 38 0.60 -11.19 -4.26
CA VAL A 38 1.54 -10.07 -4.17
C VAL A 38 2.50 -10.12 -5.35
N GLY A 39 2.38 -9.15 -6.24
CA GLY A 39 3.16 -9.02 -7.47
C GLY A 39 4.61 -8.58 -7.25
N PRO A 40 5.37 -8.41 -8.37
CA PRO A 40 6.77 -8.01 -8.31
C PRO A 40 6.98 -6.65 -7.62
N ASN A 41 8.09 -6.51 -6.90
CA ASN A 41 8.52 -5.24 -6.28
C ASN A 41 7.47 -4.55 -5.39
N CYS A 42 6.48 -5.31 -4.91
CA CYS A 42 5.48 -4.82 -3.97
C CYS A 42 6.05 -4.72 -2.55
N TYR A 43 5.55 -3.74 -1.79
CA TYR A 43 5.81 -3.62 -0.36
C TYR A 43 4.55 -3.91 0.44
N VAL A 44 4.62 -4.82 1.42
CA VAL A 44 3.55 -5.07 2.39
C VAL A 44 4.09 -4.81 3.78
N GLY A 45 3.52 -3.81 4.46
CA GLY A 45 3.96 -3.29 5.75
C GLY A 45 3.58 -4.16 6.95
N PRO A 46 4.13 -3.82 8.15
CA PRO A 46 3.83 -4.53 9.39
C PRO A 46 2.34 -4.46 9.72
N GLY A 47 1.78 -5.57 10.22
CA GLY A 47 0.39 -5.66 10.62
C GLY A 47 -0.64 -5.65 9.48
N ALA A 48 -0.21 -5.57 8.22
CA ALA A 48 -1.13 -5.64 7.09
C ALA A 48 -1.80 -7.02 6.99
N SER A 49 -3.09 -7.04 6.62
CA SER A 49 -3.90 -8.25 6.47
C SER A 49 -4.50 -8.35 5.07
N MET A 50 -4.15 -9.41 4.34
CA MET A 50 -4.68 -9.72 3.02
C MET A 50 -5.47 -11.03 3.11
N ARG A 51 -6.81 -10.97 3.09
CA ARG A 51 -7.68 -12.15 3.18
C ARG A 51 -8.37 -12.44 1.87
N GLY A 52 -7.88 -13.45 1.15
CA GLY A 52 -8.51 -14.02 -0.04
C GLY A 52 -9.29 -15.30 0.29
N ASP A 53 -10.10 -15.28 1.34
CA ASP A 53 -10.91 -16.40 1.82
C ASP A 53 -12.36 -16.36 1.32
N PHE A 54 -12.80 -15.24 0.75
CA PHE A 54 -14.09 -15.08 0.06
C PHE A 54 -13.90 -14.67 -1.40
N GLY A 55 -13.25 -13.56 -1.65
CA GLY A 55 -12.87 -13.07 -2.97
C GLY A 55 -11.35 -12.92 -3.06
N ARG A 56 -10.83 -12.87 -4.27
CA ARG A 56 -9.41 -12.71 -4.55
C ARG A 56 -8.92 -11.33 -4.15
N VAL A 57 -7.71 -11.24 -3.57
CA VAL A 57 -7.05 -9.97 -3.26
C VAL A 57 -5.71 -9.90 -3.99
N ILE A 58 -5.48 -8.82 -4.77
CA ILE A 58 -4.36 -8.73 -5.70
C ILE A 58 -3.63 -7.41 -5.54
N MET A 59 -2.31 -7.48 -5.42
CA MET A 59 -1.38 -6.36 -5.57
C MET A 59 -0.57 -6.55 -6.84
N GLU A 60 -0.69 -5.64 -7.79
CA GLU A 60 0.13 -5.63 -9.00
C GLU A 60 1.48 -4.94 -8.76
N GLU A 61 2.38 -5.06 -9.76
CA GLU A 61 3.78 -4.64 -9.68
C GLU A 61 3.99 -3.25 -9.09
N GLY A 62 4.98 -3.13 -8.21
CA GLY A 62 5.44 -1.87 -7.63
C GLY A 62 4.48 -1.19 -6.67
N SER A 63 3.30 -1.78 -6.40
CA SER A 63 2.33 -1.24 -5.46
C SER A 63 2.76 -1.41 -4.01
N ASN A 64 2.17 -0.64 -3.09
CA ASN A 64 2.43 -0.78 -1.66
C ASN A 64 1.14 -0.81 -0.84
N LEU A 65 1.14 -1.65 0.17
CA LEU A 65 0.11 -1.78 1.20
C LEU A 65 0.79 -1.54 2.55
N GLN A 66 0.58 -0.36 3.13
CA GLN A 66 1.33 0.08 4.29
C GLN A 66 0.83 -0.54 5.60
N ASP A 67 1.39 -0.09 6.72
CA ASP A 67 1.16 -0.68 8.04
C ASP A 67 -0.34 -0.74 8.39
N ASN A 68 -0.77 -1.85 8.97
CA ASN A 68 -2.13 -2.09 9.46
C ASN A 68 -3.23 -1.95 8.40
N CYS A 69 -2.90 -1.98 7.11
CA CYS A 69 -3.91 -1.98 6.05
C CYS A 69 -4.64 -3.33 5.97
N ILE A 70 -5.88 -3.31 5.50
CA ILE A 70 -6.71 -4.48 5.32
C ILE A 70 -7.19 -4.56 3.87
N MET A 71 -7.04 -5.75 3.25
CA MET A 71 -7.67 -6.10 1.97
C MET A 71 -8.57 -7.31 2.14
N HIS A 72 -9.80 -7.18 1.67
CA HIS A 72 -10.78 -8.26 1.65
C HIS A 72 -11.79 -8.04 0.51
N ALA A 73 -12.62 -9.02 0.20
CA ALA A 73 -13.68 -8.91 -0.81
C ALA A 73 -14.83 -9.89 -0.51
N PHE A 74 -16.00 -9.65 -1.09
CA PHE A 74 -17.09 -10.62 -1.12
C PHE A 74 -16.84 -11.74 -2.15
N PRO A 75 -17.53 -12.89 -2.03
CA PRO A 75 -17.49 -13.94 -3.03
C PRO A 75 -17.83 -13.42 -4.43
N GLY A 76 -17.01 -13.80 -5.42
CA GLY A 76 -17.19 -13.35 -6.82
C GLY A 76 -16.74 -11.91 -7.10
N MET A 77 -16.11 -11.24 -6.14
CA MET A 77 -15.50 -9.92 -6.30
C MET A 77 -14.00 -10.01 -6.02
N ASP A 78 -13.22 -9.24 -6.78
CA ASP A 78 -11.80 -9.05 -6.52
C ASP A 78 -11.56 -7.70 -5.82
N CYS A 79 -10.58 -7.66 -4.91
CA CYS A 79 -10.01 -6.41 -4.41
C CYS A 79 -8.63 -6.23 -5.04
N VAL A 80 -8.45 -5.18 -5.86
CA VAL A 80 -7.25 -5.03 -6.69
C VAL A 80 -6.57 -3.70 -6.46
N ILE A 81 -5.27 -3.75 -6.22
CA ILE A 81 -4.36 -2.61 -6.30
C ILE A 81 -3.54 -2.80 -7.57
N GLU A 82 -3.76 -1.95 -8.57
CA GLU A 82 -3.03 -1.99 -9.85
C GLU A 82 -1.60 -1.45 -9.70
N VAL A 83 -0.84 -1.54 -10.80
CA VAL A 83 0.58 -1.13 -10.86
C VAL A 83 0.80 0.24 -10.23
N ASP A 84 1.84 0.33 -9.38
CA ASP A 84 2.22 1.56 -8.66
C ASP A 84 1.11 2.14 -7.73
N GLY A 85 0.05 1.38 -7.42
CA GLY A 85 -0.97 1.79 -6.45
C GLY A 85 -0.37 1.98 -5.06
N HIS A 86 -0.84 3.01 -4.32
CA HIS A 86 -0.22 3.45 -3.07
C HIS A 86 -1.26 3.53 -1.97
N ILE A 87 -1.19 2.61 -1.01
CA ILE A 87 -2.18 2.49 0.06
C ILE A 87 -1.57 2.90 1.39
N GLY A 88 -2.01 4.04 1.88
CA GLY A 88 -1.53 4.65 3.14
C GLY A 88 -1.95 3.88 4.38
N HIS A 89 -1.14 4.01 5.42
CA HIS A 89 -1.27 3.31 6.71
C HIS A 89 -2.71 3.23 7.23
N GLY A 90 -3.13 2.06 7.68
CA GLY A 90 -4.44 1.84 8.29
C GLY A 90 -5.64 1.86 7.33
N ALA A 91 -5.43 2.00 6.02
CA ALA A 91 -6.53 2.00 5.07
C ALA A 91 -7.20 0.63 4.95
N ILE A 92 -8.52 0.62 4.70
CA ILE A 92 -9.31 -0.58 4.48
C ILE A 92 -9.83 -0.59 3.06
N LEU A 93 -9.50 -1.65 2.32
CA LEU A 93 -9.94 -1.91 0.97
C LEU A 93 -10.85 -3.14 0.96
N HIS A 94 -12.09 -2.98 0.54
CA HIS A 94 -13.05 -4.07 0.49
C HIS A 94 -13.72 -4.14 -0.88
N GLY A 95 -13.45 -5.19 -1.66
CA GLY A 95 -14.05 -5.44 -2.97
C GLY A 95 -13.93 -4.29 -3.99
N CYS A 96 -12.86 -3.51 -3.93
CA CYS A 96 -12.67 -2.30 -4.72
C CYS A 96 -11.48 -2.42 -5.69
N ARG A 97 -11.37 -1.46 -6.59
CA ARG A 97 -10.25 -1.35 -7.52
C ARG A 97 -9.55 -0.01 -7.35
N VAL A 98 -8.28 -0.06 -6.99
CA VAL A 98 -7.38 1.10 -6.98
C VAL A 98 -6.52 1.01 -8.22
N LYS A 99 -6.79 1.87 -9.20
CA LYS A 99 -6.12 1.84 -10.51
C LYS A 99 -4.67 2.29 -10.44
N ARG A 100 -4.00 2.19 -11.61
CA ARG A 100 -2.59 2.54 -11.79
C ARG A 100 -2.25 3.88 -11.14
N ASN A 101 -1.15 3.90 -10.40
CA ASN A 101 -0.59 5.11 -9.80
C ASN A 101 -1.57 5.90 -8.91
N ALA A 102 -2.69 5.31 -8.47
CA ALA A 102 -3.61 5.98 -7.55
C ALA A 102 -3.10 5.93 -6.10
N LEU A 103 -3.60 6.85 -5.28
CA LEU A 103 -3.29 6.92 -3.84
C LEU A 103 -4.57 6.84 -3.02
N VAL A 104 -4.60 5.94 -2.07
CA VAL A 104 -5.58 5.90 -0.98
C VAL A 104 -4.90 6.38 0.30
N GLY A 105 -5.36 7.49 0.84
CA GLY A 105 -4.78 8.13 2.02
C GLY A 105 -4.95 7.30 3.30
N MET A 106 -4.16 7.64 4.31
CA MET A 106 -4.14 6.95 5.62
C MET A 106 -5.54 6.88 6.26
N ASN A 107 -5.87 5.73 6.85
CA ASN A 107 -7.14 5.46 7.53
C ASN A 107 -8.40 5.70 6.67
N SER A 108 -8.27 5.67 5.35
CA SER A 108 -9.43 5.72 4.46
C SER A 108 -10.10 4.35 4.35
N VAL A 109 -11.40 4.35 4.08
CA VAL A 109 -12.17 3.13 3.80
C VAL A 109 -12.70 3.21 2.38
N VAL A 110 -12.39 2.20 1.54
CA VAL A 110 -12.86 2.09 0.16
C VAL A 110 -13.70 0.82 0.04
N MET A 111 -15.00 1.01 -0.26
CA MET A 111 -15.99 -0.06 -0.21
C MET A 111 -16.19 -0.76 -1.56
N ASP A 112 -16.98 -1.82 -1.53
CA ASP A 112 -17.26 -2.75 -2.62
C ASP A 112 -17.67 -2.06 -3.92
N GLY A 113 -17.05 -2.50 -5.01
CA GLY A 113 -17.31 -1.97 -6.34
C GLY A 113 -16.87 -0.51 -6.55
N ALA A 114 -16.26 0.12 -5.54
CA ALA A 114 -15.68 1.45 -5.73
C ALA A 114 -14.42 1.38 -6.60
N VAL A 115 -14.21 2.42 -7.40
CA VAL A 115 -13.04 2.56 -8.27
C VAL A 115 -12.32 3.87 -7.96
N VAL A 116 -11.03 3.77 -7.68
CA VAL A 116 -10.14 4.95 -7.60
C VAL A 116 -9.35 5.00 -8.89
N GLY A 117 -9.62 6.00 -9.73
CA GLY A 117 -9.11 6.15 -11.10
C GLY A 117 -7.59 6.31 -11.19
N ASP A 118 -7.06 6.25 -12.42
CA ASP A 118 -5.62 6.39 -12.68
C ASP A 118 -5.07 7.68 -12.11
N SER A 119 -3.99 7.60 -11.34
CA SER A 119 -3.35 8.75 -10.69
C SER A 119 -4.30 9.61 -9.83
N ALA A 120 -5.48 9.08 -9.45
CA ALA A 120 -6.39 9.76 -8.53
C ALA A 120 -5.89 9.67 -7.09
N MET A 121 -6.36 10.57 -6.24
CA MET A 121 -6.03 10.57 -4.81
C MET A 121 -7.29 10.61 -3.97
N VAL A 122 -7.39 9.68 -3.03
CA VAL A 122 -8.34 9.71 -1.92
C VAL A 122 -7.61 10.27 -0.70
N ALA A 123 -8.09 11.37 -0.14
CA ALA A 123 -7.47 11.99 1.03
C ALA A 123 -7.57 11.09 2.27
N ALA A 124 -6.67 11.28 3.23
CA ALA A 124 -6.70 10.57 4.50
C ALA A 124 -8.07 10.70 5.20
N MET A 125 -8.49 9.67 5.95
CA MET A 125 -9.76 9.60 6.68
C MET A 125 -11.02 9.66 5.80
N ALA A 126 -10.91 9.47 4.48
CA ALA A 126 -12.07 9.49 3.60
C ALA A 126 -12.84 8.16 3.65
N PHE A 127 -14.17 8.25 3.49
CA PHE A 127 -15.05 7.09 3.28
C PHE A 127 -15.58 7.08 1.84
N VAL A 128 -15.01 6.23 1.01
CA VAL A 128 -15.44 6.00 -0.38
C VAL A 128 -16.53 4.91 -0.36
N LYS A 129 -17.78 5.33 -0.53
CA LYS A 129 -18.93 4.42 -0.46
C LYS A 129 -18.92 3.39 -1.60
N ALA A 130 -19.66 2.30 -1.41
CA ALA A 130 -19.81 1.25 -2.42
C ALA A 130 -20.26 1.81 -3.77
N GLY A 131 -19.65 1.30 -4.85
CA GLY A 131 -19.94 1.69 -6.23
C GLY A 131 -19.58 3.14 -6.60
N PHE A 132 -18.87 3.87 -5.73
CA PHE A 132 -18.45 5.24 -6.05
C PHE A 132 -17.19 5.22 -6.91
N GLU A 133 -17.22 6.00 -8.01
CA GLU A 133 -16.07 6.17 -8.88
C GLU A 133 -15.39 7.52 -8.65
N VAL A 134 -14.11 7.49 -8.30
CA VAL A 134 -13.23 8.65 -8.33
C VAL A 134 -12.58 8.67 -9.70
N PRO A 135 -12.85 9.68 -10.56
CA PRO A 135 -12.28 9.74 -11.90
C PRO A 135 -10.75 9.87 -11.87
N ASP A 136 -10.11 9.61 -13.00
CA ASP A 136 -8.66 9.74 -13.17
C ASP A 136 -8.18 11.15 -12.82
N ARG A 137 -7.03 11.23 -12.12
CA ARG A 137 -6.37 12.50 -11.73
C ARG A 137 -7.25 13.45 -10.90
N ILE A 138 -8.16 12.90 -10.11
CA ILE A 138 -9.05 13.67 -9.23
C ILE A 138 -8.64 13.47 -7.76
N LEU A 139 -8.75 14.54 -6.98
CA LEU A 139 -8.75 14.50 -5.52
C LEU A 139 -10.17 14.31 -5.01
N ALA A 140 -10.39 13.24 -4.25
CA ALA A 140 -11.62 13.01 -3.50
C ALA A 140 -11.33 13.03 -2.00
N ALA A 141 -12.24 13.58 -1.19
CA ALA A 141 -12.09 13.64 0.26
C ALA A 141 -13.42 13.68 1.00
N GLY A 142 -13.40 13.35 2.28
CA GLY A 142 -14.53 13.49 3.20
C GLY A 142 -15.20 12.17 3.54
N THR A 143 -16.19 12.25 4.44
CA THR A 143 -16.99 11.12 4.95
C THR A 143 -18.48 11.49 4.84
N PRO A 144 -19.20 11.08 3.78
CA PRO A 144 -18.72 10.33 2.61
C PRO A 144 -17.83 11.18 1.68
N ALA A 145 -16.95 10.49 0.93
CA ALA A 145 -16.04 11.12 -0.02
C ALA A 145 -16.80 11.82 -1.16
N LYS A 146 -16.31 13.00 -1.52
CA LYS A 146 -16.80 13.81 -2.65
C LYS A 146 -15.64 14.15 -3.57
N ILE A 147 -15.94 14.34 -4.84
CA ILE A 147 -15.01 14.89 -5.81
C ILE A 147 -14.72 16.35 -5.41
N LEU A 148 -13.46 16.72 -5.26
CA LEU A 148 -13.06 18.08 -4.90
C LEU A 148 -12.55 18.87 -6.11
N ARG A 149 -11.52 18.34 -6.80
CA ARG A 149 -10.87 19.03 -7.92
C ARG A 149 -9.93 18.09 -8.69
N ALA A 150 -9.49 18.53 -9.85
CA ALA A 150 -8.39 17.89 -10.56
C ALA A 150 -7.08 18.05 -9.77
N LEU A 151 -6.20 17.06 -9.93
CA LEU A 151 -4.82 17.10 -9.44
C LEU A 151 -3.92 17.83 -10.45
N THR A 152 -2.94 18.56 -9.95
CA THR A 152 -1.88 19.15 -10.77
C THR A 152 -0.84 18.08 -11.14
N ASP A 153 -0.04 18.35 -12.18
CA ASP A 153 1.07 17.48 -12.56
C ASP A 153 2.10 17.35 -11.43
N GLN A 154 2.32 18.41 -10.67
CA GLN A 154 3.20 18.42 -9.50
C GLN A 154 2.70 17.46 -8.40
N GLU A 155 1.39 17.41 -8.14
CA GLU A 155 0.81 16.49 -7.16
C GLU A 155 0.93 15.03 -7.61
N VAL A 156 0.72 14.77 -8.90
CA VAL A 156 0.91 13.42 -9.48
C VAL A 156 2.37 13.01 -9.38
N ALA A 157 3.31 13.86 -9.80
CA ALA A 157 4.75 13.57 -9.72
C ALA A 157 5.22 13.39 -8.26
N TRP A 158 4.68 14.17 -7.32
CA TRP A 158 4.96 13.98 -5.88
C TRP A 158 4.53 12.59 -5.40
N LYS A 159 3.34 12.15 -5.80
CA LYS A 159 2.84 10.80 -5.45
C LYS A 159 3.70 9.70 -6.08
N GLU A 160 4.09 9.85 -7.34
CA GLU A 160 4.97 8.91 -8.02
C GLU A 160 6.28 8.73 -7.26
N GLU A 161 6.92 9.82 -6.86
CA GLU A 161 8.15 9.76 -6.07
C GLU A 161 7.94 9.05 -4.73
N GLY A 162 6.83 9.32 -4.03
CA GLY A 162 6.49 8.60 -2.81
C GLY A 162 6.32 7.09 -3.02
N THR A 163 5.83 6.65 -4.18
CA THR A 163 5.76 5.23 -4.53
C THR A 163 7.17 4.67 -4.79
N ARG A 164 8.05 5.42 -5.48
CA ARG A 164 9.45 5.02 -5.69
C ARG A 164 10.20 4.85 -4.37
N ASP A 165 9.88 5.65 -3.34
CA ASP A 165 10.46 5.47 -1.99
C ASP A 165 10.12 4.09 -1.42
N TYR A 166 8.88 3.60 -1.57
CA TYR A 166 8.51 2.25 -1.14
C TYR A 166 9.19 1.16 -1.97
N GLN A 167 9.37 1.35 -3.27
CA GLN A 167 10.13 0.42 -4.11
C GLN A 167 11.62 0.38 -3.70
N ARG A 168 12.22 1.53 -3.39
CA ARG A 168 13.57 1.58 -2.79
C ARG A 168 13.60 0.90 -1.42
N LEU A 169 12.54 1.04 -0.63
CA LEU A 169 12.43 0.36 0.67
C LEU A 169 12.36 -1.17 0.51
N VAL A 170 11.70 -1.70 -0.53
CA VAL A 170 11.73 -3.13 -0.85
C VAL A 170 13.16 -3.62 -1.02
N VAL A 171 13.96 -2.92 -1.85
CA VAL A 171 15.37 -3.28 -2.11
C VAL A 171 16.19 -3.22 -0.82
N ARG A 172 16.04 -2.15 -0.02
CA ARG A 172 16.75 -1.97 1.25
C ARG A 172 16.35 -3.05 2.26
N SER A 173 15.08 -3.41 2.31
CA SER A 173 14.58 -4.45 3.22
C SER A 173 15.14 -5.82 2.85
N HIS A 174 15.19 -6.17 1.56
CA HIS A 174 15.85 -7.41 1.15
C HIS A 174 17.34 -7.45 1.50
N ALA A 175 18.01 -6.30 1.48
CA ALA A 175 19.44 -6.22 1.76
C ALA A 175 19.80 -6.26 3.24
N SER A 176 18.97 -5.70 4.14
CA SER A 176 19.40 -5.39 5.50
C SER A 176 18.35 -5.56 6.61
N PHE A 177 17.09 -5.88 6.27
CA PHE A 177 16.06 -6.05 7.30
C PHE A 177 16.32 -7.32 8.12
N GLN A 178 16.45 -7.15 9.44
CA GLN A 178 16.66 -8.26 10.36
C GLN A 178 16.08 -7.93 11.73
N GLU A 179 15.74 -8.97 12.49
CA GLU A 179 15.39 -8.83 13.90
C GLU A 179 16.65 -8.48 14.70
N CYS A 180 16.52 -7.61 15.69
CA CYS A 180 17.64 -7.20 16.55
C CYS A 180 17.13 -6.88 17.95
N ASP A 181 18.04 -6.92 18.93
CA ASP A 181 17.79 -6.36 20.25
C ASP A 181 17.83 -4.82 20.17
N PRO A 182 16.93 -4.12 20.88
CA PRO A 182 16.95 -2.67 20.89
C PRO A 182 18.14 -2.15 21.71
N LEU A 183 18.69 -1.02 21.30
CA LEU A 183 19.64 -0.28 22.14
C LEU A 183 18.90 0.36 23.32
N THR A 184 19.55 0.42 24.47
CA THR A 184 19.00 1.07 25.68
C THR A 184 19.37 2.54 25.80
N GLU A 185 20.39 2.97 25.05
CA GLU A 185 20.88 4.36 25.01
C GLU A 185 21.27 4.73 23.59
N GLU A 186 21.29 6.03 23.27
CA GLU A 186 21.73 6.51 21.97
C GLU A 186 23.27 6.48 21.88
N GLU A 187 23.78 5.82 20.84
CA GLU A 187 25.21 5.82 20.53
C GLU A 187 25.65 7.16 19.94
N ALA A 188 26.82 7.67 20.35
CA ALA A 188 27.34 8.96 19.90
C ALA A 188 27.49 9.04 18.37
N ASP A 189 27.92 7.93 17.75
CA ASP A 189 28.14 7.82 16.30
C ASP A 189 27.05 6.99 15.59
N ARG A 190 25.82 6.99 16.14
CA ARG A 190 24.72 6.22 15.56
C ARG A 190 24.50 6.55 14.09
N PRO A 191 24.52 5.57 13.18
CA PRO A 191 24.31 5.80 11.76
C PRO A 191 22.89 6.34 11.50
N LYS A 192 22.77 7.28 10.56
CA LYS A 192 21.47 7.80 10.09
C LYS A 192 21.05 7.05 8.84
N LEU A 193 19.75 6.78 8.73
CA LEU A 193 19.19 6.18 7.52
C LEU A 193 19.23 7.22 6.38
N ASP A 194 19.75 6.81 5.23
CA ASP A 194 19.49 7.51 3.98
C ASP A 194 18.12 7.06 3.45
N ALA A 195 17.10 7.86 3.73
CA ALA A 195 15.72 7.56 3.35
C ALA A 195 15.30 8.22 2.02
N GLY A 196 16.25 8.87 1.32
CA GLY A 196 15.96 9.63 0.10
C GLY A 196 15.59 11.09 0.36
N ALA A 197 15.25 11.82 -0.69
CA ALA A 197 15.02 13.26 -0.68
C ALA A 197 13.52 13.66 -0.77
N SER A 198 12.59 12.73 -0.60
CA SER A 198 11.16 13.03 -0.65
C SER A 198 10.76 13.97 0.50
N VAL A 199 9.98 14.98 0.16
CA VAL A 199 9.48 15.97 1.13
C VAL A 199 7.94 15.98 1.12
N PRO A 200 7.29 16.34 2.24
CA PRO A 200 5.84 16.46 2.28
C PRO A 200 5.32 17.46 1.24
N LEU A 201 4.17 17.17 0.64
CA LEU A 201 3.57 17.97 -0.44
C LEU A 201 3.40 19.45 -0.06
N PHE A 202 3.03 19.73 1.20
CA PHE A 202 2.88 21.13 1.65
C PHE A 202 4.18 21.91 1.67
N VAL A 203 5.33 21.24 1.85
CA VAL A 203 6.65 21.85 1.79
C VAL A 203 6.99 22.20 0.33
N LYS A 204 6.71 21.25 -0.59
CA LYS A 204 6.95 21.42 -2.03
C LYS A 204 6.15 22.60 -2.60
N LYS A 205 4.88 22.75 -2.16
CA LYS A 205 4.00 23.87 -2.57
C LYS A 205 4.38 25.24 -2.01
N LYS A 206 5.19 25.31 -0.95
CA LYS A 206 5.67 26.58 -0.39
C LYS A 206 6.95 27.09 -1.04
N ALA A 207 7.63 26.25 -1.81
CA ALA A 207 8.89 26.59 -2.48
C ALA A 207 8.69 27.22 -3.87
N GLU A 208 7.43 27.35 -4.30
CA GLU A 208 6.95 28.07 -5.50
C GLU A 208 6.31 29.42 -5.10
#